data_c9667bbeaae85c36e0bef1b466234015
#
_entry.id   c9667bbeaae85c36e0bef1b466234015
#
_cell.length_a   1.000
_cell.length_b   1.000
_cell.length_c   1.000
_cell.angle_alpha   90.00
_cell.angle_beta   90.00
_cell.angle_gamma   90.00
#
_symmetry.space_group_name_H-M   'P 1'
#
loop_
_entity.id
_entity.type
_entity.pdbx_description
1 polymer ?
#
loop_
_entity_poly.entity_id
_entity_poly.type
_entity_poly.pdbx_seq_one_letter_code
_entity_poly.pdbx_strand_id
1 'polypeptide(L)'
;MILHITLPEDWAAARRTGRYTASTRGASIDDVGFLHASDDAAQVGVVGAAIYPDRPDAFVVGLDEDELAGAGLRVRREPGDPSDPHSAEFPHVYPGEAASGHIPWSMLTPVTDPRAEARVHREDSAEAAALLDAGWSVRSRSWGARLHLDDDADLAPYRGHIAAAEARGIEVRRLTAVDLPALRALDEEAAPRFPHTDGSRHEPLPDDLEARLSTPEGLAVGAFEGGVLIGFTLTFRSPDRWEVDRTAVAAEHENRGVAKAVKAATVLATHARGGREWGTGGAESNAASLRMNAALGFRLEPAWLGLTPPTTWEEFARAPASSSLDDKVT
;
A
#
# COMPACT_ATOMS: atom_id res chain seq x y z
N MET A 1 14.46 -6.07 -19.96
CA MET A 1 14.36 -6.73 -18.63
C MET A 1 14.59 -8.21 -18.80
N ILE A 2 15.46 -8.81 -18.00
CA ILE A 2 15.71 -10.26 -17.93
C ILE A 2 15.16 -10.82 -16.60
N LEU A 3 14.98 -12.13 -16.52
CA LEU A 3 14.30 -12.81 -15.43
C LEU A 3 15.25 -13.79 -14.73
N HIS A 4 15.16 -13.88 -13.41
CA HIS A 4 15.93 -14.82 -12.61
C HIS A 4 15.02 -15.56 -11.64
N ILE A 5 15.24 -16.89 -11.46
CA ILE A 5 14.52 -17.65 -10.44
C ILE A 5 15.32 -17.61 -9.14
N THR A 6 14.68 -17.17 -8.06
CA THR A 6 15.27 -17.08 -6.72
C THR A 6 14.51 -17.93 -5.71
N LEU A 7 15.19 -18.25 -4.60
CA LEU A 7 14.58 -18.93 -3.46
C LEU A 7 14.24 -17.94 -2.35
N PRO A 8 13.20 -18.18 -1.54
CA PRO A 8 12.85 -17.28 -0.42
C PRO A 8 14.02 -17.03 0.54
N GLU A 9 14.83 -18.03 0.83
CA GLU A 9 16.00 -17.91 1.69
C GLU A 9 17.09 -17.01 1.11
N ASP A 10 17.37 -17.10 -0.20
CA ASP A 10 18.35 -16.25 -0.90
C ASP A 10 17.86 -14.81 -0.97
N TRP A 11 16.57 -14.65 -1.27
CA TRP A 11 15.91 -13.34 -1.25
C TRP A 11 15.96 -12.67 0.13
N ALA A 12 15.58 -13.41 1.18
CA ALA A 12 15.62 -12.89 2.54
C ALA A 12 17.05 -12.54 2.98
N ALA A 13 18.05 -13.33 2.59
CA ALA A 13 19.45 -13.03 2.85
C ALA A 13 19.90 -11.75 2.13
N ALA A 14 19.57 -11.60 0.85
CA ALA A 14 19.91 -10.42 0.07
C ALA A 14 19.25 -9.15 0.61
N ARG A 15 17.99 -9.21 1.01
CA ARG A 15 17.27 -8.10 1.64
C ARG A 15 17.94 -7.60 2.92
N ARG A 16 18.45 -8.52 3.75
CA ARG A 16 19.15 -8.16 5.00
C ARG A 16 20.55 -7.59 4.76
N THR A 17 21.24 -8.09 3.74
CA THR A 17 22.65 -7.73 3.48
C THR A 17 22.83 -6.63 2.43
N GLY A 18 21.79 -6.34 1.64
CA GLY A 18 21.85 -5.47 0.45
C GLY A 18 22.55 -6.13 -0.75
N ARG A 19 22.89 -7.44 -0.67
CA ARG A 19 23.73 -8.14 -1.64
C ARG A 19 23.10 -9.49 -2.02
N TYR A 20 22.81 -9.68 -3.29
CA TYR A 20 22.35 -10.96 -3.82
C TYR A 20 23.53 -11.76 -4.37
N THR A 21 23.76 -12.93 -3.83
CA THR A 21 24.95 -13.76 -4.12
C THR A 21 24.65 -15.10 -4.79
N ALA A 22 23.39 -15.54 -4.84
CA ALA A 22 23.02 -16.78 -5.51
C ALA A 22 23.11 -16.61 -7.05
N SER A 23 23.69 -17.57 -7.74
CA SER A 23 23.73 -17.61 -9.21
C SER A 23 22.63 -18.48 -9.79
N THR A 24 22.48 -19.66 -9.22
CA THR A 24 21.44 -20.64 -9.51
C THR A 24 21.31 -21.54 -8.29
N ARG A 25 20.39 -22.50 -8.33
CA ARG A 25 20.21 -23.43 -7.22
C ARG A 25 21.51 -24.14 -6.86
N GLY A 26 21.97 -23.95 -5.62
CA GLY A 26 23.16 -24.59 -5.07
C GLY A 26 24.50 -24.04 -5.54
N ALA A 27 24.52 -22.93 -6.28
CA ALA A 27 25.75 -22.26 -6.68
C ALA A 27 25.64 -20.75 -6.48
N SER A 28 26.73 -20.13 -5.98
CA SER A 28 26.85 -18.70 -5.84
C SER A 28 27.45 -18.04 -7.09
N ILE A 29 27.33 -16.72 -7.17
CA ILE A 29 28.00 -15.91 -8.19
C ILE A 29 29.52 -16.06 -8.10
N ASP A 30 30.08 -16.20 -6.89
CA ASP A 30 31.51 -16.42 -6.67
C ASP A 30 31.96 -17.80 -7.21
N ASP A 31 31.10 -18.82 -7.15
CA ASP A 31 31.42 -20.17 -7.64
C ASP A 31 31.49 -20.23 -9.17
N VAL A 32 30.59 -19.50 -9.87
CA VAL A 32 30.43 -19.64 -11.34
C VAL A 32 30.81 -18.38 -12.10
N GLY A 33 30.98 -17.25 -11.44
CA GLY A 33 31.42 -15.99 -12.00
C GLY A 33 30.32 -15.08 -12.55
N PHE A 34 29.05 -15.51 -12.53
CA PHE A 34 27.90 -14.75 -13.04
C PHE A 34 26.58 -15.19 -12.40
N LEU A 35 25.52 -14.41 -12.60
CA LEU A 35 24.16 -14.81 -12.25
C LEU A 35 23.46 -15.34 -13.51
N HIS A 36 22.84 -16.52 -13.41
CA HIS A 36 22.01 -17.09 -14.48
C HIS A 36 20.68 -16.35 -14.58
N ALA A 37 20.25 -16.03 -15.80
CA ALA A 37 18.95 -15.42 -16.04
C ALA A 37 18.27 -16.05 -17.28
N SER A 38 17.06 -15.58 -17.57
CA SER A 38 16.23 -15.99 -18.70
C SER A 38 15.73 -14.73 -19.42
N ASP A 39 15.58 -14.79 -20.74
CA ASP A 39 15.07 -13.68 -21.54
C ASP A 39 13.55 -13.51 -21.42
N ASP A 40 12.81 -14.62 -21.19
CA ASP A 40 11.36 -14.63 -21.18
C ASP A 40 10.75 -15.72 -20.27
N ALA A 41 9.41 -15.69 -20.19
CA ALA A 41 8.63 -16.64 -19.41
C ALA A 41 8.81 -18.10 -19.87
N ALA A 42 9.02 -18.35 -21.15
CA ALA A 42 9.19 -19.71 -21.67
C ALA A 42 10.53 -20.31 -21.20
N GLN A 43 11.61 -19.51 -21.24
CA GLN A 43 12.90 -19.93 -20.69
C GLN A 43 12.83 -20.14 -19.17
N VAL A 44 12.15 -19.25 -18.42
CA VAL A 44 11.91 -19.43 -16.98
C VAL A 44 11.22 -20.77 -16.72
N GLY A 45 10.19 -21.12 -17.49
CA GLY A 45 9.47 -22.40 -17.36
C GLY A 45 10.38 -23.61 -17.57
N VAL A 46 11.25 -23.56 -18.59
CA VAL A 46 12.21 -24.62 -18.90
C VAL A 46 13.24 -24.79 -17.77
N VAL A 47 13.86 -23.68 -17.34
CA VAL A 47 14.86 -23.67 -16.26
C VAL A 47 14.22 -24.11 -14.93
N GLY A 48 13.03 -23.62 -14.62
CA GLY A 48 12.31 -23.99 -13.40
C GLY A 48 12.00 -25.46 -13.31
N ALA A 49 11.49 -26.06 -14.42
CA ALA A 49 11.20 -27.49 -14.48
C ALA A 49 12.46 -28.36 -14.36
N ALA A 50 13.59 -27.90 -14.90
CA ALA A 50 14.84 -28.65 -14.87
C ALA A 50 15.60 -28.57 -13.54
N ILE A 51 15.63 -27.35 -12.93
CA ILE A 51 16.52 -27.06 -11.79
C ILE A 51 15.75 -26.98 -10.46
N TYR A 52 14.47 -26.59 -10.49
CA TYR A 52 13.64 -26.34 -9.30
C TYR A 52 12.37 -27.23 -9.22
N PRO A 53 12.39 -28.53 -9.65
CA PRO A 53 11.17 -29.34 -9.72
C PRO A 53 10.50 -29.58 -8.35
N ASP A 54 11.26 -29.50 -7.27
CA ASP A 54 10.87 -29.76 -5.89
C ASP A 54 10.79 -28.46 -5.05
N ARG A 55 10.86 -27.27 -5.69
CA ARG A 55 10.82 -25.97 -5.03
C ARG A 55 9.66 -25.12 -5.59
N PRO A 56 8.40 -25.46 -5.22
CA PRO A 56 7.24 -24.68 -5.65
C PRO A 56 7.19 -23.28 -5.04
N ASP A 57 7.99 -23.05 -4.00
CA ASP A 57 8.16 -21.76 -3.32
C ASP A 57 9.18 -20.82 -4.01
N ALA A 58 9.96 -21.35 -4.98
CA ALA A 58 10.82 -20.51 -5.81
C ALA A 58 9.96 -19.52 -6.62
N PHE A 59 10.45 -18.31 -6.79
CA PHE A 59 9.73 -17.29 -7.52
C PHE A 59 10.65 -16.49 -8.45
N VAL A 60 10.07 -15.62 -9.28
CA VAL A 60 10.77 -14.90 -10.33
C VAL A 60 11.02 -13.46 -9.94
N VAL A 61 12.22 -12.99 -10.20
CA VAL A 61 12.62 -11.58 -10.09
C VAL A 61 13.04 -11.05 -11.46
N GLY A 62 12.72 -9.78 -11.73
CA GLY A 62 13.16 -9.05 -12.90
C GLY A 62 14.41 -8.24 -12.60
N LEU A 63 15.28 -8.09 -13.61
CA LEU A 63 16.44 -7.21 -13.62
C LEU A 63 16.38 -6.35 -14.88
N ASP A 64 16.51 -5.05 -14.73
CA ASP A 64 16.57 -4.10 -15.85
C ASP A 64 18.00 -4.04 -16.41
N GLU A 65 18.16 -4.27 -17.72
CA GLU A 65 19.49 -4.33 -18.34
C GLU A 65 20.18 -2.94 -18.38
N ASP A 66 19.42 -1.85 -18.48
CA ASP A 66 19.97 -0.50 -18.47
C ASP A 66 20.46 -0.11 -17.07
N GLU A 67 19.68 -0.48 -16.01
CA GLU A 67 20.12 -0.29 -14.63
C GLU A 67 21.36 -1.11 -14.30
N LEU A 68 21.42 -2.38 -14.74
CA LEU A 68 22.60 -3.23 -14.60
C LEU A 68 23.83 -2.60 -15.26
N ALA A 69 23.68 -2.14 -16.51
CA ALA A 69 24.77 -1.48 -17.23
C ALA A 69 25.23 -0.18 -16.55
N GLY A 70 24.28 0.62 -16.04
CA GLY A 70 24.56 1.84 -15.27
C GLY A 70 25.36 1.59 -14.00
N ALA A 71 25.21 0.41 -13.39
CA ALA A 71 25.97 -0.03 -12.21
C ALA A 71 27.28 -0.76 -12.56
N GLY A 72 27.64 -0.86 -13.84
CA GLY A 72 28.87 -1.50 -14.30
C GLY A 72 28.80 -3.03 -14.39
N LEU A 73 27.59 -3.62 -14.30
CA LEU A 73 27.37 -5.03 -14.55
C LEU A 73 27.16 -5.26 -16.05
N ARG A 74 27.48 -6.45 -16.53
CA ARG A 74 27.42 -6.78 -17.97
C ARG A 74 26.52 -7.99 -18.20
N VAL A 75 25.54 -7.84 -19.07
CA VAL A 75 24.71 -8.95 -19.54
C VAL A 75 25.34 -9.53 -20.83
N ARG A 76 25.51 -10.86 -20.88
CA ARG A 76 25.92 -11.58 -22.08
C ARG A 76 24.95 -12.72 -22.30
N ARG A 77 24.57 -12.94 -23.56
CA ARG A 77 23.80 -14.13 -23.96
C ARG A 77 24.77 -15.18 -24.43
N GLU A 78 24.73 -16.33 -23.81
CA GLU A 78 25.69 -17.42 -24.00
C GLU A 78 24.95 -18.76 -24.11
N PRO A 79 25.46 -19.74 -24.89
CA PRO A 79 24.85 -21.05 -25.00
C PRO A 79 24.64 -21.72 -23.64
N GLY A 80 23.46 -22.29 -23.41
CA GLY A 80 23.12 -22.98 -22.18
C GLY A 80 23.94 -24.28 -22.00
N ASP A 81 24.39 -24.90 -23.10
CA ASP A 81 25.39 -25.98 -23.10
C ASP A 81 26.67 -25.47 -23.78
N PRO A 82 27.77 -25.25 -23.02
CA PRO A 82 29.03 -24.81 -23.59
C PRO A 82 29.64 -25.75 -24.61
N SER A 83 29.22 -27.03 -24.64
CA SER A 83 29.66 -28.02 -25.60
C SER A 83 28.88 -27.98 -26.92
N ASP A 84 27.69 -27.35 -26.92
CA ASP A 84 26.85 -27.16 -28.11
C ASP A 84 26.64 -25.66 -28.39
N PRO A 85 27.39 -25.07 -29.30
CA PRO A 85 27.26 -23.64 -29.65
C PRO A 85 25.91 -23.29 -30.33
N HIS A 86 25.09 -24.26 -30.67
CA HIS A 86 23.74 -24.11 -31.22
C HIS A 86 22.64 -24.32 -30.18
N SER A 87 23.00 -24.58 -28.93
CA SER A 87 22.02 -24.64 -27.83
C SER A 87 21.37 -23.26 -27.62
N ALA A 88 20.19 -23.27 -26.98
CA ALA A 88 19.52 -22.00 -26.63
C ALA A 88 20.45 -21.12 -25.80
N GLU A 89 20.49 -19.83 -26.16
CA GLU A 89 21.26 -18.82 -25.41
C GLU A 89 20.46 -18.34 -24.19
N PHE A 90 21.18 -18.08 -23.10
CA PHE A 90 20.64 -17.54 -21.85
C PHE A 90 21.43 -16.29 -21.44
N PRO A 91 20.77 -15.26 -20.89
CA PRO A 91 21.45 -14.11 -20.34
C PRO A 91 22.19 -14.47 -19.05
N HIS A 92 23.47 -14.12 -19.00
CA HIS A 92 24.32 -14.21 -17.82
C HIS A 92 24.72 -12.82 -17.37
N VAL A 93 24.54 -12.48 -16.08
CA VAL A 93 24.90 -11.18 -15.52
C VAL A 93 26.24 -11.28 -14.81
N TYR A 94 27.25 -10.65 -15.40
CA TYR A 94 28.60 -10.62 -14.86
C TYR A 94 28.79 -9.44 -13.93
N PRO A 95 29.22 -9.65 -12.66
CA PRO A 95 29.65 -8.58 -11.79
C PRO A 95 30.81 -7.80 -12.42
N GLY A 96 30.81 -6.47 -12.29
CA GLY A 96 31.96 -5.66 -12.66
C GLY A 96 33.12 -5.85 -11.67
N GLU A 97 34.31 -5.37 -12.04
CA GLU A 97 35.52 -5.45 -11.18
C GLU A 97 35.31 -4.81 -9.79
N ALA A 98 34.41 -3.83 -9.66
CA ALA A 98 34.08 -3.16 -8.41
C ALA A 98 33.05 -3.88 -7.55
N ALA A 99 32.30 -4.86 -8.11
CA ALA A 99 31.22 -5.58 -7.45
C ALA A 99 31.48 -7.09 -7.46
N SER A 100 32.58 -7.54 -6.83
CA SER A 100 32.92 -8.95 -6.77
C SER A 100 31.80 -9.78 -6.11
N GLY A 101 31.32 -10.79 -6.84
CA GLY A 101 30.53 -11.89 -6.33
C GLY A 101 29.07 -11.59 -5.92
N HIS A 102 28.51 -10.42 -6.30
CA HIS A 102 27.10 -10.14 -5.96
C HIS A 102 26.44 -9.14 -6.94
N ILE A 103 25.12 -9.17 -6.97
CA ILE A 103 24.26 -8.14 -7.55
C ILE A 103 23.68 -7.29 -6.41
N PRO A 104 23.63 -5.95 -6.49
CA PRO A 104 22.92 -5.12 -5.53
C PRO A 104 21.45 -5.57 -5.43
N TRP A 105 20.99 -5.86 -4.20
CA TRP A 105 19.62 -6.34 -4.01
C TRP A 105 18.55 -5.40 -4.55
N SER A 106 18.81 -4.10 -4.51
CA SER A 106 17.90 -3.06 -5.04
C SER A 106 17.62 -3.15 -6.54
N MET A 107 18.41 -3.93 -7.30
CA MET A 107 18.22 -4.15 -8.73
C MET A 107 17.33 -5.35 -9.05
N LEU A 108 16.96 -6.15 -8.05
CA LEU A 108 16.08 -7.28 -8.22
C LEU A 108 14.66 -6.89 -7.80
N THR A 109 13.70 -7.04 -8.69
CA THR A 109 12.29 -6.71 -8.42
C THR A 109 11.45 -7.98 -8.54
N PRO A 110 10.72 -8.42 -7.48
CA PRO A 110 9.82 -9.55 -7.59
C PRO A 110 8.77 -9.30 -8.68
N VAL A 111 8.57 -10.28 -9.54
CA VAL A 111 7.50 -10.24 -10.54
C VAL A 111 6.21 -10.68 -9.86
N THR A 112 5.20 -9.80 -9.85
CA THR A 112 3.91 -10.04 -9.19
C THR A 112 2.77 -10.02 -10.19
N ASP A 113 1.74 -10.85 -9.99
CA ASP A 113 0.50 -10.75 -10.75
C ASP A 113 -0.34 -9.56 -10.18
N PRO A 114 -0.65 -8.53 -10.98
CA PRO A 114 -1.44 -7.39 -10.52
C PRO A 114 -2.87 -7.79 -10.13
N ARG A 115 -3.37 -8.96 -10.57
CA ARG A 115 -4.68 -9.49 -10.20
C ARG A 115 -4.67 -10.30 -8.90
N ALA A 116 -3.48 -10.64 -8.37
CA ALA A 116 -3.38 -11.37 -7.11
C ALA A 116 -4.01 -10.57 -5.97
N GLU A 117 -4.75 -11.27 -5.09
CA GLU A 117 -5.33 -10.66 -3.90
C GLU A 117 -4.22 -10.23 -2.92
N ALA A 118 -4.30 -8.98 -2.46
CA ALA A 118 -3.34 -8.47 -1.48
C ALA A 118 -3.71 -8.90 -0.06
N ARG A 119 -2.69 -9.19 0.75
CA ARG A 119 -2.82 -9.31 2.21
C ARG A 119 -2.43 -8.00 2.86
N VAL A 120 -3.27 -7.54 3.80
CA VAL A 120 -3.04 -6.26 4.48
C VAL A 120 -2.50 -6.52 5.87
N HIS A 121 -1.28 -6.02 6.12
CA HIS A 121 -0.60 -6.14 7.43
C HIS A 121 0.06 -4.81 7.80
N ARG A 122 0.22 -4.59 9.12
CA ARG A 122 1.01 -3.43 9.59
C ARG A 122 2.48 -3.63 9.21
N GLU A 123 3.15 -2.56 8.82
CA GLU A 123 4.55 -2.61 8.38
C GLU A 123 5.54 -3.04 9.48
N ASP A 124 5.18 -2.82 10.75
CA ASP A 124 5.96 -3.24 11.92
C ASP A 124 5.58 -4.63 12.45
N SER A 125 4.71 -5.37 11.76
CA SER A 125 4.29 -6.71 12.15
C SER A 125 5.26 -7.81 11.69
N ALA A 126 5.32 -8.89 12.45
CA ALA A 126 6.10 -10.07 12.08
C ALA A 126 5.59 -10.72 10.78
N GLU A 127 4.27 -10.67 10.55
CA GLU A 127 3.63 -11.18 9.34
C GLU A 127 4.06 -10.40 8.10
N ALA A 128 4.10 -9.06 8.17
CA ALA A 128 4.59 -8.25 7.05
C ALA A 128 6.06 -8.54 6.77
N ALA A 129 6.89 -8.65 7.81
CA ALA A 129 8.30 -8.98 7.67
C ALA A 129 8.49 -10.36 7.01
N ALA A 130 7.76 -11.39 7.45
CA ALA A 130 7.82 -12.73 6.90
C ALA A 130 7.39 -12.77 5.41
N LEU A 131 6.32 -12.06 5.04
CA LEU A 131 5.88 -12.00 3.65
C LEU A 131 6.91 -11.29 2.76
N LEU A 132 7.48 -10.17 3.22
CA LEU A 132 8.53 -9.47 2.48
C LEU A 132 9.80 -10.33 2.34
N ASP A 133 10.17 -11.11 3.35
CA ASP A 133 11.28 -12.06 3.29
C ASP A 133 10.98 -13.23 2.33
N ALA A 134 9.70 -13.56 2.14
CA ALA A 134 9.24 -14.55 1.15
C ALA A 134 9.02 -13.94 -0.27
N GLY A 135 9.50 -12.72 -0.53
CA GLY A 135 9.45 -12.10 -1.85
C GLY A 135 8.16 -11.37 -2.18
N TRP A 136 7.22 -11.22 -1.23
CA TRP A 136 6.03 -10.41 -1.45
C TRP A 136 6.40 -8.95 -1.65
N SER A 137 5.67 -8.26 -2.52
CA SER A 137 5.89 -6.85 -2.83
C SER A 137 4.79 -5.96 -2.28
N VAL A 138 5.16 -4.74 -1.92
CA VAL A 138 4.20 -3.71 -1.48
C VAL A 138 3.49 -3.13 -2.70
N ARG A 139 2.22 -3.45 -2.87
CA ARG A 139 1.35 -2.90 -3.91
C ARG A 139 0.73 -1.56 -3.50
N SER A 140 0.36 -1.43 -2.24
CA SER A 140 -0.26 -0.23 -1.72
C SER A 140 0.12 0.04 -0.28
N ARG A 141 0.03 1.31 0.14
CA ARG A 141 0.24 1.74 1.52
C ARG A 141 -0.93 2.57 1.99
N SER A 142 -1.38 2.29 3.22
CA SER A 142 -2.38 3.09 3.92
C SER A 142 -1.77 3.58 5.23
N TRP A 143 -2.11 4.79 5.64
CA TRP A 143 -1.71 5.31 6.93
C TRP A 143 -2.85 5.12 7.94
N GLY A 144 -2.47 4.87 9.20
CA GLY A 144 -3.28 5.05 10.39
C GLY A 144 -2.78 6.24 11.19
N ALA A 145 -3.65 6.87 11.96
CA ALA A 145 -3.26 7.93 12.87
C ALA A 145 -4.12 7.93 14.14
N ARG A 146 -3.49 8.31 15.25
CA ARG A 146 -4.10 8.39 16.58
C ARG A 146 -4.09 9.80 17.11
N LEU A 147 -5.17 10.15 17.81
CA LEU A 147 -5.26 11.32 18.67
C LEU A 147 -5.55 10.86 20.09
N HIS A 148 -4.78 11.34 21.04
CA HIS A 148 -5.03 11.18 22.46
C HIS A 148 -5.24 12.55 23.10
N LEU A 149 -6.28 12.69 23.92
CA LEU A 149 -6.57 13.89 24.70
C LEU A 149 -6.98 13.48 26.12
N ASP A 150 -6.27 13.99 27.11
CA ASP A 150 -6.60 13.82 28.53
C ASP A 150 -7.86 14.62 28.94
N ASP A 151 -8.32 14.45 30.18
CA ASP A 151 -9.49 15.13 30.72
C ASP A 151 -9.29 16.65 30.79
N ASP A 152 -8.08 17.10 31.04
CA ASP A 152 -7.66 18.49 31.16
C ASP A 152 -7.04 19.07 29.88
N ALA A 153 -7.15 18.36 28.77
CA ALA A 153 -6.59 18.82 27.49
C ALA A 153 -7.13 20.19 27.07
N ASP A 154 -6.25 21.03 26.52
CA ASP A 154 -6.70 22.28 25.92
C ASP A 154 -7.51 22.03 24.64
N LEU A 155 -8.80 22.26 24.72
CA LEU A 155 -9.74 22.13 23.61
C LEU A 155 -9.94 23.41 22.80
N ALA A 156 -9.23 24.52 23.13
CA ALA A 156 -9.35 25.79 22.40
C ALA A 156 -8.98 25.68 20.91
N PRO A 157 -7.97 24.90 20.49
CA PRO A 157 -7.66 24.72 19.07
C PRO A 157 -8.84 24.14 18.26
N TYR A 158 -9.55 23.17 18.83
CA TYR A 158 -10.73 22.56 18.17
C TYR A 158 -11.88 23.54 18.04
N ARG A 159 -12.19 24.33 19.10
CA ARG A 159 -13.19 25.40 19.05
C ARG A 159 -12.80 26.46 18.03
N GLY A 160 -11.51 26.76 17.89
CA GLY A 160 -10.99 27.72 16.92
C GLY A 160 -11.27 27.30 15.47
N HIS A 161 -11.18 26.02 15.14
CA HIS A 161 -11.53 25.51 13.79
C HIS A 161 -13.02 25.67 13.47
N ILE A 162 -13.89 25.46 14.45
CA ILE A 162 -15.34 25.65 14.29
C ILE A 162 -15.65 27.15 14.12
N ALA A 163 -15.15 27.99 15.02
CA ALA A 163 -15.35 29.44 14.95
C ALA A 163 -14.86 30.06 13.62
N ALA A 164 -13.75 29.54 13.08
CA ALA A 164 -13.23 29.96 11.77
C ALA A 164 -14.16 29.57 10.60
N ALA A 165 -14.91 28.47 10.70
CA ALA A 165 -15.93 28.11 9.72
C ALA A 165 -17.18 28.96 9.89
N GLU A 166 -17.65 29.15 11.12
CA GLU A 166 -18.80 30.02 11.46
C GLU A 166 -18.61 31.45 11.01
N ALA A 167 -17.41 32.00 11.17
CA ALA A 167 -17.06 33.38 10.69
C ALA A 167 -17.17 33.51 9.15
N ARG A 168 -17.24 32.40 8.43
CA ARG A 168 -17.46 32.35 6.97
C ARG A 168 -18.92 32.04 6.59
N GLY A 169 -19.84 32.03 7.57
CA GLY A 169 -21.24 31.67 7.34
C GLY A 169 -21.54 30.17 7.25
N ILE A 170 -20.61 29.34 7.70
CA ILE A 170 -20.76 27.85 7.68
C ILE A 170 -21.23 27.42 9.08
N GLU A 171 -22.45 26.87 9.16
CA GLU A 171 -22.99 26.30 10.39
C GLU A 171 -22.42 24.86 10.58
N VAL A 172 -21.92 24.55 11.78
CA VAL A 172 -21.42 23.21 12.12
C VAL A 172 -22.28 22.62 13.23
N ARG A 173 -22.97 21.51 12.94
CA ARG A 173 -23.87 20.87 13.90
C ARG A 173 -23.93 19.34 13.76
N ARG A 174 -24.45 18.67 14.78
CA ARG A 174 -24.78 17.24 14.70
C ARG A 174 -25.86 17.02 13.63
N LEU A 175 -25.67 15.96 12.83
CA LEU A 175 -26.67 15.49 11.88
C LEU A 175 -27.74 14.67 12.59
N THR A 176 -28.96 14.72 12.07
CA THR A 176 -30.14 14.01 12.51
C THR A 176 -30.70 13.16 11.38
N ALA A 177 -31.75 12.38 11.63
CA ALA A 177 -32.37 11.52 10.61
C ALA A 177 -32.80 12.31 9.35
N VAL A 178 -33.24 13.57 9.51
CA VAL A 178 -33.67 14.38 8.37
C VAL A 178 -32.53 14.78 7.44
N ASP A 179 -31.29 14.74 7.92
CA ASP A 179 -30.09 15.10 7.15
C ASP A 179 -29.51 13.91 6.36
N LEU A 180 -29.93 12.67 6.66
CA LEU A 180 -29.35 11.44 6.07
C LEU A 180 -29.45 11.36 4.55
N PRO A 181 -30.55 11.79 3.90
CA PRO A 181 -30.59 11.83 2.43
C PRO A 181 -29.50 12.75 1.83
N ALA A 182 -29.28 13.94 2.41
CA ALA A 182 -28.26 14.86 1.99
C ALA A 182 -26.84 14.31 2.25
N LEU A 183 -26.65 13.62 3.39
CA LEU A 183 -25.37 12.95 3.71
C LEU A 183 -25.05 11.86 2.70
N ARG A 184 -26.02 11.00 2.33
CA ARG A 184 -25.80 9.94 1.32
C ARG A 184 -25.47 10.52 -0.05
N ALA A 185 -26.18 11.57 -0.47
CA ALA A 185 -25.91 12.23 -1.74
C ALA A 185 -24.51 12.84 -1.79
N LEU A 186 -24.06 13.49 -0.71
CA LEU A 186 -22.72 14.06 -0.62
C LEU A 186 -21.65 12.96 -0.56
N ASP A 187 -21.91 11.82 0.10
CA ASP A 187 -21.00 10.67 0.13
C ASP A 187 -20.81 10.07 -1.26
N GLU A 188 -21.89 9.88 -2.01
CA GLU A 188 -21.87 9.41 -3.40
C GLU A 188 -21.12 10.37 -4.34
N GLU A 189 -21.35 11.69 -4.21
CA GLU A 189 -20.63 12.71 -4.96
C GLU A 189 -19.11 12.68 -4.65
N ALA A 190 -18.76 12.47 -3.38
CA ALA A 190 -17.37 12.45 -2.94
C ALA A 190 -16.65 11.13 -3.27
N ALA A 191 -17.37 10.00 -3.41
CA ALA A 191 -16.80 8.66 -3.58
C ALA A 191 -15.70 8.55 -4.64
N PRO A 192 -15.81 9.13 -5.86
CA PRO A 192 -14.76 9.06 -6.87
C PRO A 192 -13.45 9.77 -6.49
N ARG A 193 -13.49 10.67 -5.50
CA ARG A 193 -12.32 11.42 -5.02
C ARG A 193 -11.58 10.76 -3.87
N PHE A 194 -12.12 9.67 -3.31
CA PHE A 194 -11.42 8.89 -2.29
C PHE A 194 -10.37 8.00 -2.95
N PRO A 195 -9.08 8.17 -2.61
CA PRO A 195 -8.07 7.25 -3.10
C PRO A 195 -8.27 5.86 -2.50
N HIS A 196 -8.08 4.84 -3.33
CA HIS A 196 -8.21 3.45 -2.93
C HIS A 196 -6.84 2.79 -2.70
N THR A 197 -6.77 1.97 -1.66
CA THR A 197 -5.68 1.03 -1.39
C THR A 197 -6.29 -0.29 -0.92
N ASP A 198 -5.47 -1.34 -0.78
CA ASP A 198 -5.95 -2.61 -0.24
C ASP A 198 -6.43 -2.50 1.21
N GLY A 199 -5.86 -1.56 1.98
CA GLY A 199 -6.22 -1.32 3.38
C GLY A 199 -7.16 -0.12 3.61
N SER A 200 -7.56 0.60 2.56
CA SER A 200 -8.44 1.76 2.67
C SER A 200 -9.28 1.91 1.40
N ARG A 201 -10.54 1.50 1.49
CA ARG A 201 -11.51 1.59 0.40
C ARG A 201 -12.70 2.43 0.85
N HIS A 202 -13.27 3.16 -0.11
CA HIS A 202 -14.56 3.82 0.11
C HIS A 202 -15.67 2.79 -0.14
N GLU A 203 -16.27 2.31 0.93
CA GLU A 203 -17.42 1.41 0.86
C GLU A 203 -18.72 2.22 0.89
N PRO A 204 -19.78 1.80 0.20
CA PRO A 204 -21.08 2.45 0.31
C PRO A 204 -21.55 2.57 1.75
N LEU A 205 -22.29 3.63 2.08
CA LEU A 205 -22.86 3.78 3.41
C LEU A 205 -23.87 2.65 3.69
N PRO A 206 -23.81 2.00 4.87
CA PRO A 206 -24.66 0.87 5.19
C PRO A 206 -26.14 1.29 5.29
N ASP A 207 -27.06 0.37 5.00
CA ASP A 207 -28.49 0.60 5.05
C ASP A 207 -28.98 0.92 6.47
N ASP A 208 -28.31 0.33 7.48
CA ASP A 208 -28.60 0.52 8.91
C ASP A 208 -27.94 1.78 9.53
N LEU A 209 -27.39 2.68 8.70
CA LEU A 209 -26.67 3.88 9.17
C LEU A 209 -27.50 4.69 10.17
N GLU A 210 -28.81 4.88 9.93
CA GLU A 210 -29.70 5.63 10.84
C GLU A 210 -29.76 4.96 12.23
N ALA A 211 -29.93 3.64 12.26
CA ALA A 211 -29.97 2.88 13.50
C ALA A 211 -28.64 3.02 14.26
N ARG A 212 -27.49 2.91 13.57
CA ARG A 212 -26.16 3.08 14.17
C ARG A 212 -25.93 4.48 14.73
N LEU A 213 -26.38 5.53 14.02
CA LEU A 213 -26.25 6.92 14.47
C LEU A 213 -27.24 7.29 15.59
N SER A 214 -28.30 6.49 15.80
CA SER A 214 -29.26 6.66 16.87
C SER A 214 -28.76 6.13 18.21
N THR A 215 -27.66 5.39 18.23
CA THR A 215 -27.03 4.87 19.46
C THR A 215 -26.03 5.88 20.05
N PRO A 216 -25.62 5.74 21.32
CA PRO A 216 -24.55 6.53 21.92
C PRO A 216 -23.18 6.32 21.25
N GLU A 217 -22.99 5.20 20.57
CA GLU A 217 -21.76 4.79 19.90
C GLU A 217 -21.58 5.42 18.50
N GLY A 218 -22.63 6.07 17.97
CA GLY A 218 -22.59 6.73 16.66
C GLY A 218 -22.68 8.25 16.74
N LEU A 219 -21.93 8.92 15.89
CA LEU A 219 -22.00 10.37 15.73
C LEU A 219 -21.74 10.77 14.29
N ALA A 220 -22.62 11.63 13.75
CA ALA A 220 -22.40 12.33 12.52
C ALA A 220 -22.43 13.84 12.77
N VAL A 221 -21.45 14.57 12.27
CA VAL A 221 -21.38 16.05 12.31
C VAL A 221 -21.33 16.56 10.88
N GLY A 222 -22.13 17.55 10.56
CA GLY A 222 -22.19 18.21 9.26
C GLY A 222 -21.87 19.68 9.32
N ALA A 223 -21.41 20.20 8.20
CA ALA A 223 -21.24 21.62 7.92
C ALA A 223 -22.24 22.06 6.87
N PHE A 224 -22.91 23.19 7.08
CA PHE A 224 -23.95 23.72 6.21
C PHE A 224 -23.64 25.15 5.78
N GLU A 225 -23.87 25.46 4.53
CA GLU A 225 -23.84 26.82 3.99
C GLU A 225 -25.19 27.09 3.30
N GLY A 226 -25.89 28.12 3.72
CA GLY A 226 -27.24 28.44 3.20
C GLY A 226 -28.25 27.30 3.37
N GLY A 227 -28.10 26.45 4.38
CA GLY A 227 -28.96 25.29 4.64
C GLY A 227 -28.60 24.03 3.83
N VAL A 228 -27.60 24.09 2.95
CA VAL A 228 -27.09 22.95 2.16
C VAL A 228 -25.96 22.27 2.90
N LEU A 229 -25.97 20.94 3.01
CA LEU A 229 -24.88 20.15 3.59
C LEU A 229 -23.67 20.15 2.62
N ILE A 230 -22.55 20.72 3.08
CA ILE A 230 -21.32 20.89 2.28
C ILE A 230 -20.14 20.05 2.77
N GLY A 231 -20.28 19.37 3.89
CA GLY A 231 -19.28 18.45 4.42
C GLY A 231 -19.78 17.74 5.66
N PHE A 232 -19.24 16.54 5.92
CA PHE A 232 -19.58 15.77 7.11
C PHE A 232 -18.41 14.91 7.60
N THR A 233 -18.52 14.45 8.85
CA THR A 233 -17.68 13.39 9.44
C THR A 233 -18.58 12.35 10.09
N LEU A 234 -18.34 11.08 9.84
CA LEU A 234 -18.91 9.95 10.54
C LEU A 234 -17.91 9.35 11.51
N THR A 235 -18.37 9.02 12.70
CA THR A 235 -17.53 8.45 13.76
C THR A 235 -18.33 7.42 14.55
N PHE A 236 -17.69 6.29 14.87
CA PHE A 236 -18.28 5.22 15.65
C PHE A 236 -17.37 4.80 16.80
N ARG A 237 -17.96 4.39 17.91
CA ARG A 237 -17.23 3.87 19.07
C ARG A 237 -16.75 2.45 18.79
N SER A 238 -15.45 2.24 18.93
CA SER A 238 -14.80 0.93 19.08
C SER A 238 -14.54 0.65 20.56
N PRO A 239 -14.18 -0.56 20.96
CA PRO A 239 -13.99 -0.90 22.38
C PRO A 239 -13.04 0.01 23.14
N ASP A 240 -11.98 0.49 22.48
CA ASP A 240 -10.88 1.27 23.06
C ASP A 240 -10.86 2.73 22.62
N ARG A 241 -11.61 3.10 21.56
CA ARG A 241 -11.52 4.45 20.96
C ARG A 241 -12.74 4.84 20.14
N TRP A 242 -12.75 6.07 19.64
CA TRP A 242 -13.63 6.53 18.58
C TRP A 242 -12.94 6.41 17.23
N GLU A 243 -13.53 5.71 16.28
CA GLU A 243 -13.03 5.59 14.92
C GLU A 243 -13.73 6.57 14.00
N VAL A 244 -12.97 7.42 13.31
CA VAL A 244 -13.49 8.23 12.23
C VAL A 244 -13.58 7.35 10.99
N ASP A 245 -14.80 6.99 10.62
CA ASP A 245 -15.10 6.16 9.46
C ASP A 245 -14.74 6.93 8.17
N ARG A 246 -15.29 8.13 8.02
CA ARG A 246 -15.00 9.01 6.88
C ARG A 246 -15.26 10.48 7.16
N THR A 247 -14.59 11.32 6.37
CA THR A 247 -14.84 12.75 6.28
C THR A 247 -14.92 13.12 4.81
N ALA A 248 -16.03 13.72 4.39
CA ALA A 248 -16.23 14.18 3.01
C ALA A 248 -16.58 15.66 2.98
N VAL A 249 -16.22 16.33 1.89
CA VAL A 249 -16.54 17.75 1.61
C VAL A 249 -16.93 17.85 0.14
N ALA A 250 -17.95 18.62 -0.18
CA ALA A 250 -18.34 18.92 -1.56
C ALA A 250 -17.17 19.58 -2.31
N ALA A 251 -16.97 19.25 -3.58
CA ALA A 251 -15.79 19.63 -4.36
C ALA A 251 -15.54 21.16 -4.34
N GLU A 252 -16.59 21.96 -4.53
CA GLU A 252 -16.52 23.43 -4.53
C GLU A 252 -16.21 24.04 -3.15
N HIS A 253 -16.30 23.24 -2.07
CA HIS A 253 -16.06 23.69 -0.69
C HIS A 253 -14.76 23.15 -0.10
N GLU A 254 -13.95 22.46 -0.91
CA GLU A 254 -12.62 22.00 -0.48
C GLU A 254 -11.69 23.19 -0.17
N ASN A 255 -10.67 22.95 0.66
CA ASN A 255 -9.68 23.92 1.11
C ASN A 255 -10.24 25.16 1.87
N ARG A 256 -11.53 25.17 2.21
CA ARG A 256 -12.19 26.21 3.00
C ARG A 256 -12.21 25.91 4.51
N GLY A 257 -11.54 24.84 4.96
CA GLY A 257 -11.47 24.45 6.37
C GLY A 257 -12.66 23.61 6.86
N VAL A 258 -13.61 23.27 5.99
CA VAL A 258 -14.84 22.50 6.31
C VAL A 258 -14.50 21.17 6.98
N ALA A 259 -13.61 20.35 6.38
CA ALA A 259 -13.21 19.05 6.94
C ALA A 259 -12.62 19.18 8.36
N LYS A 260 -11.78 20.21 8.60
CA LYS A 260 -11.24 20.46 9.96
C LYS A 260 -12.33 20.84 10.95
N ALA A 261 -13.29 21.65 10.54
CA ALA A 261 -14.37 22.10 11.42
C ALA A 261 -15.28 20.93 11.84
N VAL A 262 -15.76 20.09 10.90
CA VAL A 262 -16.62 18.94 11.23
C VAL A 262 -15.88 17.91 12.07
N LYS A 263 -14.60 17.65 11.77
CA LYS A 263 -13.80 16.70 12.55
C LYS A 263 -13.47 17.23 13.95
N ALA A 264 -13.14 18.51 14.08
CA ALA A 264 -12.96 19.17 15.38
C ALA A 264 -14.22 19.13 16.23
N ALA A 265 -15.38 19.40 15.64
CA ALA A 265 -16.66 19.30 16.35
C ALA A 265 -16.97 17.87 16.79
N THR A 266 -16.61 16.87 15.99
CA THR A 266 -16.71 15.45 16.35
C THR A 266 -15.83 15.11 17.54
N VAL A 267 -14.57 15.55 17.57
CA VAL A 267 -13.64 15.34 18.70
C VAL A 267 -14.22 15.97 19.97
N LEU A 268 -14.67 17.25 19.91
CA LEU A 268 -15.28 17.90 21.07
C LEU A 268 -16.51 17.18 21.61
N ALA A 269 -17.42 16.77 20.72
CA ALA A 269 -18.66 16.09 21.11
C ALA A 269 -18.40 14.70 21.71
N THR A 270 -17.43 13.97 21.20
CA THR A 270 -17.07 12.65 21.74
C THR A 270 -16.17 12.76 22.98
N HIS A 271 -15.32 13.77 23.09
CA HIS A 271 -14.57 14.08 24.33
C HIS A 271 -15.51 14.35 25.49
N ALA A 272 -16.56 15.16 25.26
CA ALA A 272 -17.59 15.44 26.27
C ALA A 272 -18.37 14.16 26.72
N ARG A 273 -18.34 13.09 25.92
CA ARG A 273 -18.90 11.75 26.27
C ARG A 273 -17.86 10.81 26.89
N GLY A 274 -16.72 11.34 27.34
CA GLY A 274 -15.64 10.54 27.93
C GLY A 274 -14.68 9.90 26.92
N GLY A 275 -14.73 10.28 25.63
CA GLY A 275 -13.73 9.86 24.64
C GLY A 275 -12.37 10.47 24.94
N ARG A 276 -11.31 9.65 24.86
CA ARG A 276 -9.91 10.10 25.05
C ARG A 276 -9.01 9.64 23.91
N GLU A 277 -9.43 8.65 23.16
CA GLU A 277 -8.70 8.09 22.02
C GLU A 277 -9.53 8.17 20.75
N TRP A 278 -8.90 8.60 19.65
CA TRP A 278 -9.49 8.61 18.31
C TRP A 278 -8.54 7.97 17.31
N GLY A 279 -9.11 7.14 16.44
CA GLY A 279 -8.44 6.54 15.29
C GLY A 279 -8.95 7.12 13.98
N THR A 280 -8.11 7.15 12.98
CA THR A 280 -8.47 7.51 11.60
C THR A 280 -7.44 6.90 10.64
N GLY A 281 -7.78 6.77 9.37
CA GLY A 281 -6.86 6.24 8.37
C GLY A 281 -7.16 6.74 6.96
N GLY A 282 -6.37 6.28 6.01
CA GLY A 282 -6.55 6.60 4.60
C GLY A 282 -5.40 6.13 3.72
N ALA A 283 -5.57 6.27 2.42
CA ALA A 283 -4.52 5.97 1.44
C ALA A 283 -3.33 6.93 1.59
N GLU A 284 -2.11 6.43 1.37
CA GLU A 284 -0.88 7.22 1.44
C GLU A 284 -0.91 8.42 0.48
N SER A 285 -1.52 8.26 -0.68
CA SER A 285 -1.69 9.33 -1.68
C SER A 285 -2.60 10.47 -1.22
N ASN A 286 -3.39 10.31 -0.13
CA ASN A 286 -4.29 11.35 0.38
C ASN A 286 -3.57 12.38 1.25
N ALA A 287 -2.68 13.17 0.64
CA ALA A 287 -1.92 14.20 1.33
C ALA A 287 -2.80 15.29 1.99
N ALA A 288 -3.99 15.56 1.45
CA ALA A 288 -4.92 16.55 2.03
C ALA A 288 -5.45 16.06 3.39
N SER A 289 -5.87 14.78 3.46
CA SER A 289 -6.33 14.15 4.70
C SER A 289 -5.20 14.06 5.74
N LEU A 290 -3.98 13.69 5.31
CA LEU A 290 -2.80 13.67 6.20
C LEU A 290 -2.56 15.04 6.85
N ARG A 291 -2.51 16.12 6.05
CA ARG A 291 -2.31 17.47 6.56
C ARG A 291 -3.45 17.92 7.49
N MET A 292 -4.68 17.59 7.16
CA MET A 292 -5.85 17.93 7.98
C MET A 292 -5.77 17.23 9.35
N ASN A 293 -5.46 15.92 9.38
CA ASN A 293 -5.35 15.17 10.63
C ASN A 293 -4.15 15.64 11.48
N ALA A 294 -3.01 15.91 10.88
CA ALA A 294 -1.84 16.46 11.58
C ALA A 294 -2.17 17.81 12.24
N ALA A 295 -2.92 18.69 11.55
CA ALA A 295 -3.36 19.99 12.10
C ALA A 295 -4.35 19.86 13.28
N LEU A 296 -5.02 18.71 13.42
CA LEU A 296 -5.87 18.37 14.55
C LEU A 296 -5.14 17.58 15.65
N GLY A 297 -3.82 17.39 15.54
CA GLY A 297 -3.01 16.72 16.53
C GLY A 297 -2.94 15.20 16.40
N PHE A 298 -3.51 14.60 15.35
CA PHE A 298 -3.35 13.17 15.09
C PHE A 298 -1.89 12.86 14.75
N ARG A 299 -1.36 11.80 15.34
CA ARG A 299 -0.01 11.28 15.11
C ARG A 299 -0.08 10.01 14.29
N LEU A 300 0.78 9.92 13.27
CA LEU A 300 0.87 8.73 12.43
C LEU A 300 1.32 7.51 13.23
N GLU A 301 0.71 6.39 12.91
CA GLU A 301 1.11 5.05 13.33
C GLU A 301 1.90 4.37 12.19
N PRO A 302 2.57 3.22 12.45
CA PRO A 302 3.12 2.40 11.40
C PRO A 302 2.08 2.11 10.29
N ALA A 303 2.51 2.20 9.04
CA ALA A 303 1.62 2.07 7.89
C ALA A 303 1.02 0.65 7.78
N TRP A 304 -0.05 0.54 7.02
CA TRP A 304 -0.63 -0.73 6.57
C TRP A 304 -0.19 -0.99 5.15
N LEU A 305 0.43 -2.13 4.91
CA LEU A 305 0.94 -2.56 3.62
C LEU A 305 -0.06 -3.51 2.95
N GLY A 306 -0.50 -3.20 1.74
CA GLY A 306 -1.11 -4.17 0.85
C GLY A 306 0.00 -4.94 0.13
N LEU A 307 0.17 -6.20 0.48
CA LEU A 307 1.25 -7.06 0.01
C LEU A 307 0.70 -8.09 -0.99
N THR A 308 1.34 -8.22 -2.15
CA THR A 308 1.01 -9.21 -3.17
C THR A 308 2.09 -10.27 -3.30
N PRO A 309 1.72 -11.54 -3.53
CA PRO A 309 2.69 -12.61 -3.70
C PRO A 309 3.50 -12.42 -4.99
N PRO A 310 4.77 -12.88 -5.02
CA PRO A 310 5.51 -12.99 -6.28
C PRO A 310 4.86 -14.07 -7.16
N THR A 311 5.05 -13.94 -8.48
CA THR A 311 4.65 -14.99 -9.43
C THR A 311 5.63 -16.14 -9.35
N THR A 312 5.14 -17.35 -9.13
CA THR A 312 5.98 -18.57 -9.04
C THR A 312 6.41 -19.05 -10.43
N TRP A 313 7.54 -19.80 -10.50
CA TRP A 313 8.00 -20.37 -11.77
C TRP A 313 6.99 -21.36 -12.37
N GLU A 314 6.17 -22.05 -11.56
CA GLU A 314 5.08 -22.92 -12.04
C GLU A 314 3.99 -22.13 -12.77
N GLU A 315 3.69 -20.90 -12.34
CA GLU A 315 2.75 -20.02 -13.03
C GLU A 315 3.34 -19.54 -14.37
N PHE A 316 4.66 -19.22 -14.39
CA PHE A 316 5.39 -18.93 -15.62
C PHE A 316 5.38 -20.13 -16.57
N ALA A 317 5.65 -21.34 -16.09
CA ALA A 317 5.66 -22.56 -16.92
C ALA A 317 4.30 -22.83 -17.60
N ARG A 318 3.19 -22.39 -16.99
CA ARG A 318 1.84 -22.53 -17.52
C ARG A 318 1.41 -21.38 -18.42
N ALA A 319 2.14 -20.27 -18.44
CA ALA A 319 1.82 -19.13 -19.29
C ALA A 319 1.96 -19.52 -20.78
N PRO A 320 1.02 -19.13 -21.67
CA PRO A 320 1.17 -19.35 -23.11
C PRO A 320 2.41 -18.61 -23.62
N ALA A 321 3.15 -19.22 -24.53
CA ALA A 321 4.42 -18.73 -25.07
C ALA A 321 4.38 -17.33 -25.72
N SER A 322 3.21 -16.71 -25.87
CA SER A 322 3.00 -15.41 -26.48
C SER A 322 2.73 -14.24 -25.52
N SER A 323 2.73 -14.47 -24.21
CA SER A 323 2.55 -13.36 -23.27
C SER A 323 3.92 -12.74 -22.92
N SER A 324 4.32 -11.67 -23.63
CA SER A 324 5.42 -10.85 -23.18
C SER A 324 5.06 -10.22 -21.82
N LEU A 325 6.00 -10.15 -20.91
CA LEU A 325 5.83 -9.51 -19.59
C LEU A 325 5.59 -7.98 -19.71
N ASP A 326 5.89 -7.39 -20.87
CA ASP A 326 5.67 -5.98 -21.15
C ASP A 326 4.20 -5.56 -21.06
N ASP A 327 3.25 -6.49 -21.27
CA ASP A 327 1.81 -6.22 -21.10
C ASP A 327 1.34 -6.29 -19.63
N LYS A 328 2.21 -6.64 -18.67
CA LYS A 328 1.86 -6.85 -17.25
C LYS A 328 2.48 -5.83 -16.28
N VAL A 329 3.28 -4.89 -16.76
CA VAL A 329 4.03 -3.89 -15.96
C VAL A 329 3.54 -2.45 -16.19
N THR A 330 2.35 -2.25 -16.78
CA THR A 330 1.70 -0.93 -16.90
C THR A 330 0.59 -0.74 -15.90
#